data_6909ae656cf03cca551630f0f6c845db
#
_entry.id   6909ae656cf03cca551630f0f6c845db
#
_cell.length_a   1.000
_cell.length_b   1.000
_cell.length_c   1.000
_cell.angle_alpha   90.00
_cell.angle_beta   90.00
_cell.angle_gamma   90.00
#
_symmetry.space_group_name_H-M   'P 1'
#
loop_
_entity.id
_entity.type
_entity.pdbx_description
1 polymer ?
#
loop_
_entity_poly.entity_id
_entity_poly.type
_entity_poly.pdbx_seq_one_letter_code
_entity_poly.pdbx_strand_id
1 'polypeptide(L)'
;RGANGVVVITTKKGKSGKVNIEAFSNTSVRVISKKYDVLDPYGFAAYANEVQASNGLNPRYFIDDDYAIYGVESDGTISGVPARSYHWQDEIYSSGISRKAGGSVSGGTDNGNYYISAGFDDQAGVVPTSSFKSGDLRMNFNQDLNDKLILEARMSGYISSTNFAESG
;
A
#
# COMPACT_ATOMS: atom_id res chain seq x y z
N ARG A 1 36.18 -11.68 3.32
CA ARG A 1 36.49 -10.29 3.74
C ARG A 1 35.19 -9.52 3.78
N GLY A 2 34.48 -9.54 4.92
CA GLY A 2 33.25 -8.79 5.16
C GLY A 2 33.54 -7.58 6.05
N ALA A 3 34.07 -6.51 5.50
CA ALA A 3 34.38 -5.30 6.24
C ALA A 3 33.12 -4.61 6.82
N ASN A 4 31.93 -4.94 6.29
CA ASN A 4 30.64 -4.32 6.66
C ASN A 4 29.67 -5.30 7.37
N GLY A 5 30.16 -6.45 7.85
CA GLY A 5 29.34 -7.47 8.48
C GLY A 5 28.74 -8.46 7.47
N VAL A 6 28.21 -9.56 7.99
CA VAL A 6 27.56 -10.62 7.20
C VAL A 6 26.19 -10.90 7.79
N VAL A 7 25.15 -10.89 6.95
CA VAL A 7 23.82 -11.34 7.32
C VAL A 7 23.64 -12.78 6.85
N VAL A 8 23.50 -13.71 7.81
CA VAL A 8 23.24 -15.11 7.52
C VAL A 8 21.75 -15.38 7.69
N ILE A 9 21.08 -15.79 6.60
CA ILE A 9 19.66 -16.17 6.62
C ILE A 9 19.55 -17.68 6.59
N THR A 10 19.03 -18.26 7.67
CA THR A 10 18.73 -19.69 7.74
C THR A 10 17.22 -19.90 7.57
N THR A 11 16.82 -20.64 6.56
CA THR A 11 15.42 -20.97 6.32
C THR A 11 14.92 -22.04 7.28
N LYS A 12 13.61 -22.02 7.58
CA LYS A 12 12.99 -23.09 8.38
C LYS A 12 13.18 -24.44 7.71
N LYS A 13 13.56 -25.42 8.50
CA LYS A 13 13.67 -26.83 8.10
C LYS A 13 12.61 -27.64 8.84
N GLY A 14 12.19 -28.77 8.26
CA GLY A 14 11.42 -29.79 9.00
C GLY A 14 12.24 -30.34 10.17
N LYS A 15 11.54 -30.84 11.16
CA LYS A 15 12.12 -31.57 12.28
C LYS A 15 11.63 -33.01 12.24
N SER A 16 12.47 -33.96 12.64
CA SER A 16 12.04 -35.34 12.90
C SER A 16 10.89 -35.35 13.92
N GLY A 17 9.90 -36.19 13.72
CA GLY A 17 8.76 -36.35 14.59
C GLY A 17 7.40 -36.19 13.91
N LYS A 18 6.38 -35.85 14.70
CA LYS A 18 5.01 -35.71 14.22
C LYS A 18 4.86 -34.58 13.22
N VAL A 19 3.93 -34.76 12.28
CA VAL A 19 3.53 -33.71 11.34
C VAL A 19 3.03 -32.51 12.13
N ASN A 20 3.59 -31.35 11.82
CA ASN A 20 3.16 -30.04 12.34
C ASN A 20 2.52 -29.24 11.19
N ILE A 21 1.32 -28.74 11.42
CA ILE A 21 0.59 -27.91 10.48
C ILE A 21 0.38 -26.56 11.15
N GLU A 22 0.81 -25.51 10.49
CA GLU A 22 0.59 -24.12 10.91
C GLU A 22 -0.20 -23.39 9.85
N ALA A 23 -1.16 -22.57 10.28
CA ALA A 23 -1.88 -21.66 9.39
C ALA A 23 -2.01 -20.31 10.06
N PHE A 24 -2.00 -19.26 9.27
CA PHE A 24 -2.23 -17.91 9.74
C PHE A 24 -3.10 -17.13 8.76
N SER A 25 -3.86 -16.19 9.28
CA SER A 25 -4.59 -15.19 8.51
C SER A 25 -4.52 -13.86 9.23
N ASN A 26 -4.27 -12.81 8.50
CA ASN A 26 -4.25 -11.44 9.00
C ASN A 26 -5.05 -10.56 8.05
N THR A 27 -5.95 -9.76 8.60
CA THR A 27 -6.67 -8.73 7.84
C THR A 27 -6.42 -7.40 8.54
N SER A 28 -6.04 -6.39 7.78
CA SER A 28 -5.79 -5.04 8.28
C SER A 28 -6.46 -4.00 7.39
N VAL A 29 -6.83 -2.89 8.00
CA VAL A 29 -7.35 -1.72 7.27
C VAL A 29 -6.28 -0.65 7.28
N ARG A 30 -6.00 -0.12 6.11
CA ARG A 30 -5.09 1.00 5.91
C ARG A 30 -5.92 2.27 5.75
N VAL A 31 -5.57 3.27 6.51
CA VAL A 31 -6.20 4.59 6.42
C VAL A 31 -5.12 5.66 6.34
N ILE A 32 -5.44 6.77 5.71
CA ILE A 32 -4.58 7.94 5.77
C ILE A 32 -4.52 8.43 7.22
N SER A 33 -3.32 8.57 7.75
CA SER A 33 -3.10 9.02 9.12
C SER A 33 -3.26 10.54 9.27
N LYS A 34 -2.96 11.29 8.22
CA LYS A 34 -3.07 12.76 8.20
C LYS A 34 -3.28 13.24 6.77
N LYS A 35 -4.23 14.14 6.60
CA LYS A 35 -4.41 14.94 5.39
C LYS A 35 -3.70 16.28 5.56
N TYR A 36 -3.40 16.93 4.45
CA TYR A 36 -2.88 18.28 4.48
C TYR A 36 -3.98 19.26 4.86
N ASP A 37 -3.66 20.19 5.75
CA ASP A 37 -4.52 21.32 6.01
C ASP A 37 -4.40 22.28 4.80
N VAL A 38 -5.44 22.35 4.03
CA VAL A 38 -5.56 23.26 2.87
C VAL A 38 -6.61 24.32 3.20
N LEU A 39 -6.48 25.48 2.57
CA LEU A 39 -7.50 26.50 2.70
C LEU A 39 -8.84 25.97 2.23
N ASP A 40 -9.89 26.29 2.97
CA ASP A 40 -11.24 26.11 2.48
C ASP A 40 -11.50 27.06 1.27
N PRO A 41 -12.58 26.88 0.53
CA PRO A 41 -12.85 27.70 -0.66
C PRO A 41 -12.92 29.19 -0.37
N TYR A 42 -13.47 29.55 0.78
CA TYR A 42 -13.57 30.93 1.21
C TYR A 42 -12.19 31.54 1.49
N GLY A 43 -11.39 30.84 2.30
CA GLY A 43 -10.00 31.23 2.60
C GLY A 43 -9.15 31.32 1.35
N PHE A 44 -9.34 30.39 0.38
CA PHE A 44 -8.65 30.44 -0.91
C PHE A 44 -9.07 31.65 -1.75
N ALA A 45 -10.36 31.94 -1.84
CA ALA A 45 -10.86 33.09 -2.58
C ALA A 45 -10.37 34.41 -1.97
N ALA A 46 -10.40 34.53 -0.63
CA ALA A 46 -9.89 35.68 0.09
C ALA A 46 -8.39 35.88 -0.14
N TYR A 47 -7.60 34.82 0.00
CA TYR A 47 -6.16 34.84 -0.27
C TYR A 47 -5.84 35.22 -1.72
N ALA A 48 -6.54 34.62 -2.68
CA ALA A 48 -6.36 34.94 -4.10
C ALA A 48 -6.66 36.42 -4.41
N ASN A 49 -7.71 36.99 -3.80
CA ASN A 49 -8.04 38.41 -3.94
C ASN A 49 -6.98 39.30 -3.30
N GLU A 50 -6.43 38.94 -2.14
CA GLU A 50 -5.32 39.67 -1.51
C GLU A 50 -4.08 39.71 -2.40
N VAL A 51 -3.72 38.56 -3.02
CA VAL A 51 -2.62 38.47 -3.99
C VAL A 51 -2.88 39.37 -5.21
N GLN A 52 -4.12 39.38 -5.74
CA GLN A 52 -4.46 40.28 -6.85
C GLN A 52 -4.34 41.74 -6.46
N ALA A 53 -4.87 42.12 -5.30
CA ALA A 53 -4.80 43.49 -4.81
C ALA A 53 -3.35 43.95 -4.61
N SER A 54 -2.48 43.11 -4.10
CA SER A 54 -1.05 43.41 -3.93
C SER A 54 -0.31 43.67 -5.25
N ASN A 55 -0.83 43.11 -6.35
CA ASN A 55 -0.32 43.32 -7.72
C ASN A 55 -1.05 44.47 -8.47
N GLY A 56 -1.95 45.19 -7.82
CA GLY A 56 -2.75 46.26 -8.44
C GLY A 56 -3.81 45.74 -9.45
N LEU A 57 -4.21 44.47 -9.31
CA LEU A 57 -5.20 43.85 -10.19
C LEU A 57 -6.57 43.78 -9.50
N ASN A 58 -7.61 43.61 -10.30
CA ASN A 58 -8.96 43.43 -9.81
C ASN A 58 -9.12 42.09 -9.05
N PRO A 59 -10.08 42.00 -8.11
CA PRO A 59 -10.39 40.74 -7.43
C PRO A 59 -10.73 39.63 -8.44
N ARG A 60 -10.28 38.43 -8.13
CA ARG A 60 -10.54 37.24 -8.95
C ARG A 60 -11.86 36.56 -8.58
N TYR A 61 -12.28 36.73 -7.33
CA TYR A 61 -13.50 36.13 -6.80
C TYR A 61 -14.39 37.17 -6.15
N PHE A 62 -15.68 37.06 -6.34
CA PHE A 62 -16.69 37.74 -5.58
C PHE A 62 -17.30 36.76 -4.58
N ILE A 63 -17.52 37.20 -3.36
CA ILE A 63 -18.13 36.42 -2.28
C ILE A 63 -19.38 37.19 -1.86
N ASP A 64 -20.54 36.55 -1.97
CA ASP A 64 -21.80 37.17 -1.58
C ASP A 64 -22.09 37.03 -0.07
N ASP A 65 -23.23 37.59 0.36
CA ASP A 65 -23.63 37.59 1.78
C ASP A 65 -23.95 36.17 2.29
N ASP A 66 -24.24 35.21 1.41
CA ASP A 66 -24.50 33.80 1.69
C ASP A 66 -23.25 32.95 1.60
N TYR A 67 -22.07 33.55 1.47
CA TYR A 67 -20.76 32.91 1.32
C TYR A 67 -20.63 32.09 0.01
N ALA A 68 -21.47 32.32 -0.97
CA ALA A 68 -21.25 31.74 -2.29
C ALA A 68 -20.13 32.49 -3.01
N ILE A 69 -19.28 31.75 -3.70
CA ILE A 69 -18.08 32.25 -4.36
C ILE A 69 -18.32 32.25 -5.86
N TYR A 70 -18.12 33.36 -6.50
CA TYR A 70 -18.24 33.53 -7.93
C TYR A 70 -16.91 33.95 -8.55
N GLY A 71 -16.64 33.46 -9.75
CA GLY A 71 -15.51 33.96 -10.54
C GLY A 71 -15.78 35.40 -10.98
N VAL A 72 -14.75 36.22 -11.10
CA VAL A 72 -14.80 37.56 -11.72
C VAL A 72 -14.06 37.49 -13.05
N GLU A 73 -14.73 37.84 -14.12
CA GLU A 73 -14.18 37.88 -15.47
C GLU A 73 -13.19 39.06 -15.63
N SER A 74 -12.38 39.04 -16.68
CA SER A 74 -11.37 40.07 -16.94
C SER A 74 -11.95 41.49 -17.12
N ASP A 75 -13.21 41.60 -17.52
CA ASP A 75 -13.97 42.86 -17.65
C ASP A 75 -14.60 43.31 -16.32
N GLY A 76 -14.44 42.54 -15.24
CA GLY A 76 -15.01 42.81 -13.93
C GLY A 76 -16.41 42.28 -13.72
N THR A 77 -17.00 41.56 -14.70
CA THR A 77 -18.30 40.93 -14.52
C THR A 77 -18.25 39.73 -13.63
N ILE A 78 -19.28 39.52 -12.80
CA ILE A 78 -19.38 38.38 -11.89
C ILE A 78 -20.04 37.22 -12.67
N SER A 79 -19.42 36.02 -12.55
CA SER A 79 -20.00 34.80 -13.14
C SER A 79 -21.39 34.55 -12.59
N GLY A 80 -22.33 34.16 -13.48
CA GLY A 80 -23.69 33.85 -13.07
C GLY A 80 -23.85 32.49 -12.34
N VAL A 81 -22.77 31.75 -12.14
CA VAL A 81 -22.79 30.41 -11.50
C VAL A 81 -21.76 30.38 -10.37
N PRO A 82 -22.18 29.98 -9.15
CA PRO A 82 -21.25 29.84 -8.04
C PRO A 82 -20.15 28.79 -8.33
N ALA A 83 -18.95 29.09 -7.91
CA ALA A 83 -17.85 28.14 -7.98
C ALA A 83 -18.15 26.93 -7.08
N ARG A 84 -17.95 25.73 -7.61
CA ARG A 84 -18.07 24.49 -6.82
C ARG A 84 -16.79 24.20 -6.07
N SER A 85 -16.94 23.84 -4.83
CA SER A 85 -15.83 23.36 -4.00
C SER A 85 -15.82 21.84 -3.93
N TYR A 86 -14.64 21.29 -3.97
CA TYR A 86 -14.40 19.85 -3.83
C TYR A 86 -13.26 19.60 -2.84
N HIS A 87 -13.48 18.70 -1.91
CA HIS A 87 -12.43 18.21 -1.03
C HIS A 87 -11.64 17.10 -1.73
N TRP A 88 -10.76 17.48 -2.65
CA TRP A 88 -10.00 16.54 -3.48
C TRP A 88 -9.27 15.47 -2.70
N GLN A 89 -8.82 15.77 -1.48
CA GLN A 89 -8.19 14.77 -0.64
C GLN A 89 -9.16 13.66 -0.20
N ASP A 90 -10.46 13.97 -0.09
CA ASP A 90 -11.48 12.96 0.24
C ASP A 90 -11.81 12.09 -0.96
N GLU A 91 -11.70 12.63 -2.17
CA GLU A 91 -11.93 11.89 -3.41
C GLU A 91 -10.77 10.96 -3.77
N ILE A 92 -9.52 11.41 -3.53
CA ILE A 92 -8.33 10.65 -3.90
C ILE A 92 -7.84 9.69 -2.82
N TYR A 93 -8.37 9.74 -1.61
CA TYR A 93 -7.99 8.82 -0.56
C TYR A 93 -9.17 7.98 -0.10
N SER A 94 -8.94 6.67 -0.03
CA SER A 94 -9.90 5.71 0.48
C SER A 94 -9.23 4.76 1.48
N SER A 95 -10.04 4.05 2.24
CA SER A 95 -9.51 2.99 3.10
C SER A 95 -9.19 1.75 2.26
N GLY A 96 -7.98 1.24 2.39
CA GLY A 96 -7.54 0.01 1.77
C GLY A 96 -7.65 -1.18 2.73
N ILE A 97 -8.16 -2.32 2.25
CA ILE A 97 -8.14 -3.57 3.01
C ILE A 97 -6.96 -4.41 2.53
N SER A 98 -6.14 -4.87 3.47
CA SER A 98 -5.04 -5.78 3.20
C SER A 98 -5.31 -7.12 3.86
N ARG A 99 -5.08 -8.21 3.12
CA ARG A 99 -5.26 -9.58 3.57
C ARG A 99 -4.00 -10.37 3.32
N LYS A 100 -3.52 -11.03 4.35
CA LYS A 100 -2.38 -11.94 4.26
C LYS A 100 -2.76 -13.26 4.90
N ALA A 101 -2.58 -14.35 4.17
CA ALA A 101 -2.80 -15.66 4.73
C ALA A 101 -1.77 -16.65 4.19
N GLY A 102 -1.55 -17.69 4.95
CA GLY A 102 -0.62 -18.73 4.55
C GLY A 102 -0.64 -19.90 5.52
N GLY A 103 0.14 -20.89 5.16
CA GLY A 103 0.29 -22.05 6.01
C GLY A 103 1.56 -22.81 5.71
N SER A 104 1.90 -23.70 6.59
CA SER A 104 3.02 -24.61 6.43
C SER A 104 2.71 -26.00 6.99
N VAL A 105 3.31 -26.99 6.35
CA VAL A 105 3.33 -28.36 6.81
C VAL A 105 4.79 -28.78 6.95
N SER A 106 5.15 -29.32 8.09
CA SER A 106 6.49 -29.84 8.34
C SER A 106 6.43 -31.16 9.11
N GLY A 107 7.39 -31.99 8.89
CA GLY A 107 7.50 -33.27 9.57
C GLY A 107 8.75 -34.02 9.14
N GLY A 108 8.90 -35.21 9.64
CA GLY A 108 10.04 -36.03 9.29
C GLY A 108 10.13 -37.30 10.12
N THR A 109 11.09 -38.12 9.74
CA THR A 109 11.57 -39.32 10.45
C THR A 109 13.00 -39.09 10.88
N ASP A 110 13.62 -40.11 11.49
CA ASP A 110 15.04 -40.06 11.86
C ASP A 110 15.94 -39.91 10.62
N ASN A 111 15.47 -40.38 9.44
CA ASN A 111 16.26 -40.39 8.22
C ASN A 111 15.89 -39.27 7.23
N GLY A 112 14.95 -38.37 7.58
CA GLY A 112 14.62 -37.29 6.70
C GLY A 112 13.53 -36.37 7.21
N ASN A 113 13.50 -35.17 6.67
CA ASN A 113 12.52 -34.19 7.05
C ASN A 113 12.10 -33.33 5.86
N TYR A 114 10.93 -32.73 5.99
CA TYR A 114 10.37 -31.83 4.98
C TYR A 114 9.74 -30.60 5.63
N TYR A 115 9.74 -29.53 4.89
CA TYR A 115 9.00 -28.30 5.19
C TYR A 115 8.43 -27.75 3.90
N ILE A 116 7.11 -27.54 3.87
CA ILE A 116 6.39 -26.96 2.75
C ILE A 116 5.60 -25.80 3.29
N SER A 117 5.67 -24.65 2.65
CA SER A 117 4.84 -23.49 2.99
C SER A 117 4.34 -22.78 1.75
N ALA A 118 3.14 -22.23 1.85
CA ALA A 118 2.56 -21.35 0.86
C ALA A 118 1.93 -20.15 1.55
N GLY A 119 1.98 -19.02 0.88
CA GLY A 119 1.40 -17.78 1.36
C GLY A 119 0.88 -16.92 0.23
N PHE A 120 -0.06 -16.05 0.58
CA PHE A 120 -0.48 -14.97 -0.30
C PHE A 120 -0.62 -13.66 0.49
N ASP A 121 -0.42 -12.55 -0.21
CA ASP A 121 -0.58 -11.19 0.31
C ASP A 121 -1.38 -10.39 -0.73
N ASP A 122 -2.51 -9.82 -0.32
CA ASP A 122 -3.37 -8.95 -1.15
C ASP A 122 -3.53 -7.62 -0.41
N GLN A 123 -2.94 -6.58 -0.94
CA GLN A 123 -2.88 -5.26 -0.32
C GLN A 123 -3.55 -4.23 -1.23
N ALA A 124 -4.67 -3.68 -0.79
CA ALA A 124 -5.22 -2.48 -1.39
C ALA A 124 -4.50 -1.24 -0.84
N GLY A 125 -4.16 -0.32 -1.71
CA GLY A 125 -3.60 0.98 -1.33
C GLY A 125 -4.67 1.94 -0.81
N VAL A 126 -4.23 3.06 -0.27
CA VAL A 126 -5.12 4.17 0.15
C VAL A 126 -5.48 5.10 -1.01
N VAL A 127 -4.76 5.02 -2.12
CA VAL A 127 -5.12 5.68 -3.38
C VAL A 127 -5.90 4.67 -4.23
N PRO A 128 -7.09 5.02 -4.73
CA PRO A 128 -7.88 4.14 -5.59
C PRO A 128 -7.04 3.57 -6.75
N THR A 129 -7.37 2.35 -7.18
CA THR A 129 -6.65 1.59 -8.22
C THR A 129 -5.26 1.08 -7.85
N SER A 130 -4.63 1.58 -6.77
CA SER A 130 -3.34 1.05 -6.33
C SER A 130 -3.51 -0.26 -5.55
N SER A 131 -2.76 -1.29 -5.93
CA SER A 131 -2.80 -2.58 -5.26
C SER A 131 -1.49 -3.35 -5.45
N PHE A 132 -1.22 -4.22 -4.48
CA PHE A 132 -0.13 -5.18 -4.54
C PHE A 132 -0.66 -6.56 -4.18
N LYS A 133 -0.35 -7.54 -5.03
CA LYS A 133 -0.69 -8.95 -4.78
C LYS A 133 0.56 -9.79 -4.93
N SER A 134 0.74 -10.74 -4.05
CA SER A 134 1.82 -11.69 -4.17
C SER A 134 1.44 -13.07 -3.65
N GLY A 135 2.11 -14.08 -4.19
CA GLY A 135 2.05 -15.44 -3.71
C GLY A 135 3.43 -16.05 -3.62
N ASP A 136 3.66 -16.86 -2.61
CA ASP A 136 4.91 -17.56 -2.42
C ASP A 136 4.69 -19.05 -2.11
N LEU A 137 5.62 -19.85 -2.58
CA LEU A 137 5.71 -21.26 -2.29
C LEU A 137 7.16 -21.59 -1.91
N ARG A 138 7.32 -22.38 -0.87
CA ARG A 138 8.64 -22.88 -0.46
C ARG A 138 8.55 -24.34 -0.09
N MET A 139 9.53 -25.11 -0.54
CA MET A 139 9.68 -26.52 -0.23
C MET A 139 11.14 -26.79 0.14
N ASN A 140 11.35 -27.42 1.26
CA ASN A 140 12.64 -27.92 1.70
C ASN A 140 12.46 -29.40 2.01
N PHE A 141 13.31 -30.22 1.47
CA PHE A 141 13.35 -31.65 1.67
C PHE A 141 14.77 -32.08 1.97
N ASN A 142 14.93 -32.92 2.97
CA ASN A 142 16.20 -33.50 3.37
C ASN A 142 16.00 -34.99 3.66
N GLN A 143 16.80 -35.84 3.08
CA GLN A 143 16.70 -37.28 3.19
C GLN A 143 18.08 -37.90 3.24
N ASP A 144 18.38 -38.62 4.32
CA ASP A 144 19.53 -39.47 4.43
C ASP A 144 19.25 -40.79 3.68
N LEU A 145 19.94 -40.99 2.57
CA LEU A 145 19.79 -42.17 1.73
C LEU A 145 20.57 -43.35 2.29
N ASN A 146 21.71 -43.05 2.91
CA ASN A 146 22.53 -43.99 3.68
C ASN A 146 23.55 -43.17 4.51
N ASP A 147 24.40 -43.86 5.29
CA ASP A 147 25.40 -43.23 6.21
C ASP A 147 26.39 -42.29 5.50
N LYS A 148 26.46 -42.31 4.18
CA LYS A 148 27.41 -41.53 3.39
C LYS A 148 26.76 -40.55 2.39
N LEU A 149 25.45 -40.65 2.20
CA LEU A 149 24.77 -39.90 1.17
C LEU A 149 23.49 -39.23 1.71
N ILE A 150 23.46 -37.91 1.61
CA ILE A 150 22.32 -37.06 1.98
C ILE A 150 21.80 -36.37 0.75
N LEU A 151 20.50 -36.44 0.53
CA LEU A 151 19.80 -35.69 -0.52
C LEU A 151 19.16 -34.45 0.11
N GLU A 152 19.57 -33.27 -0.32
CA GLU A 152 18.89 -32.01 0.00
C GLU A 152 18.28 -31.41 -1.25
N ALA A 153 16.98 -31.11 -1.20
CA ALA A 153 16.29 -30.38 -2.24
C ALA A 153 15.63 -29.13 -1.65
N ARG A 154 15.83 -28.00 -2.28
CA ARG A 154 15.21 -26.73 -1.89
C ARG A 154 14.63 -26.05 -3.13
N MET A 155 13.36 -25.70 -3.04
CA MET A 155 12.66 -24.99 -4.10
C MET A 155 11.90 -23.82 -3.49
N SER A 156 11.92 -22.68 -4.17
CA SER A 156 11.08 -21.54 -3.83
C SER A 156 10.57 -20.85 -5.09
N GLY A 157 9.33 -20.45 -5.06
CA GLY A 157 8.69 -19.67 -6.11
C GLY A 157 8.03 -18.43 -5.49
N TYR A 158 8.06 -17.34 -6.22
CA TYR A 158 7.41 -16.09 -5.87
C TYR A 158 6.83 -15.45 -7.11
N ILE A 159 5.59 -14.99 -7.00
CA ILE A 159 4.91 -14.23 -8.04
C ILE A 159 4.32 -12.97 -7.40
N SER A 160 4.41 -11.85 -8.10
CA SER A 160 3.78 -10.61 -7.65
C SER A 160 3.21 -9.81 -8.80
N SER A 161 2.19 -9.03 -8.49
CA SER A 161 1.58 -8.05 -9.38
C SER A 161 1.37 -6.76 -8.61
N THR A 162 1.73 -5.65 -9.21
CA THR A 162 1.58 -4.31 -8.63
C THR A 162 0.83 -3.43 -9.62
N ASN A 163 -0.26 -2.84 -9.16
CA ASN A 163 -0.94 -1.77 -9.90
C ASN A 163 -0.63 -0.45 -9.20
N PHE A 164 -0.19 0.53 -9.97
CA PHE A 164 0.00 1.90 -9.51
C PHE A 164 -1.22 2.73 -9.89
N ALA A 165 -1.53 3.75 -9.11
CA ALA A 165 -2.48 4.76 -9.54
C ALA A 165 -1.88 5.46 -10.77
N GLU A 166 -2.54 5.37 -11.91
CA GLU A 166 -2.14 6.13 -13.09
C GLU A 166 -2.42 7.62 -12.82
N SER A 167 -1.37 8.43 -12.97
CA SER A 167 -1.54 9.87 -13.15
C SER A 167 -1.99 10.10 -14.58
N GLY A 168 -3.29 10.37 -14.80
CA GLY A 168 -3.80 10.83 -16.08
C GLY A 168 -3.22 12.19 -16.49
#